data_ae229ced5293ac2a255c09b2ce3c13d7
#
_entry.id   ae229ced5293ac2a255c09b2ce3c13d7
#
_cell.length_a   1.000
_cell.length_b   1.000
_cell.length_c   1.000
_cell.angle_alpha   90.00
_cell.angle_beta   90.00
_cell.angle_gamma   90.00
#
_symmetry.space_group_name_H-M   'P 1'
#
loop_
_entity.id
_entity.type
_entity.pdbx_description
1 polymer ?
#
loop_
_entity_poly.entity_id
_entity_poly.type
_entity_poly.pdbx_seq_one_letter_code
_entity_poly.pdbx_strand_id
1 'polypeptide(L)'
;MIVIIPTASKLEDTGANYEQVFLELGAHQAVSLAISSRDDAARADYLELLQQATGIFITGGNQLRLSTIIGGTPVAQAIRKLNAAGVHVAGTSAGAAIMPEHMIAGGPTGALPNEQGVTFAPGL
;
A
#
# COMPACT_ATOMS: atom_id res chain seq x y z
N MET A 1 -16.44 -1.63 -2.24
CA MET A 1 -15.55 -0.47 -2.46
C MET A 1 -14.12 -0.94 -2.45
N ILE A 2 -13.34 -0.52 -3.43
CA ILE A 2 -11.89 -0.72 -3.47
C ILE A 2 -11.21 0.51 -2.88
N VAL A 3 -10.36 0.32 -1.90
CA VAL A 3 -9.51 1.39 -1.35
C VAL A 3 -8.11 1.26 -1.93
N ILE A 4 -7.56 2.36 -2.44
CA ILE A 4 -6.25 2.41 -3.08
C ILE A 4 -5.29 3.18 -2.18
N ILE A 5 -4.09 2.63 -1.98
CA ILE A 5 -3.00 3.24 -1.20
C ILE A 5 -1.86 3.61 -2.16
N PRO A 6 -1.80 4.84 -2.68
CA PRO A 6 -0.80 5.25 -3.66
C PRO A 6 0.51 5.78 -3.05
N THR A 7 0.71 5.60 -1.76
CA THR A 7 1.79 6.20 -0.95
C THR A 7 3.20 5.94 -1.49
N ALA A 8 3.44 4.77 -2.11
CA ALA A 8 4.74 4.45 -2.70
C ALA A 8 5.11 5.35 -3.89
N SER A 9 4.11 5.87 -4.60
CA SER A 9 4.30 6.75 -5.74
C SER A 9 4.56 8.20 -5.30
N LYS A 10 5.42 8.89 -6.06
CA LYS A 10 5.62 10.35 -5.94
C LYS A 10 4.72 11.14 -6.90
N LEU A 11 4.00 10.45 -7.79
CA LEU A 11 3.09 11.07 -8.75
C LEU A 11 1.76 11.34 -8.08
N GLU A 12 1.26 12.57 -8.21
CA GLU A 12 0.01 13.00 -7.56
C GLU A 12 -1.23 12.36 -8.17
N ASP A 13 -1.16 11.95 -9.44
CA ASP A 13 -2.28 11.38 -10.19
C ASP A 13 -2.40 9.84 -10.08
N THR A 14 -1.45 9.17 -9.44
CA THR A 14 -1.46 7.70 -9.32
C THR A 14 -2.76 7.20 -8.70
N GLY A 15 -3.21 7.80 -7.62
CA GLY A 15 -4.46 7.42 -6.96
C GLY A 15 -5.66 7.52 -7.90
N ALA A 16 -5.85 8.67 -8.54
CA ALA A 16 -6.96 8.92 -9.45
C ALA A 16 -6.93 7.98 -10.67
N ASN A 17 -5.75 7.68 -11.20
CA ASN A 17 -5.60 6.74 -12.31
C ASN A 17 -6.05 5.33 -11.92
N TYR A 18 -5.68 4.85 -10.72
CA TYR A 18 -6.13 3.53 -10.25
C TYR A 18 -7.62 3.51 -9.88
N GLU A 19 -8.19 4.59 -9.36
CA GLU A 19 -9.65 4.72 -9.19
C GLU A 19 -10.37 4.46 -10.52
N GLN A 20 -9.93 5.14 -11.57
CA GLN A 20 -10.50 4.98 -12.91
C GLN A 20 -10.37 3.53 -13.41
N VAL A 21 -9.19 2.92 -13.28
CA VAL A 21 -8.95 1.53 -13.68
C VAL A 21 -9.92 0.57 -12.97
N PHE A 22 -10.09 0.69 -11.65
CA PHE A 22 -10.98 -0.20 -10.92
C PHE A 22 -12.45 0.02 -11.27
N LEU A 23 -12.87 1.26 -11.52
CA LEU A 23 -14.24 1.54 -12.00
C LEU A 23 -14.49 0.92 -13.39
N GLU A 24 -13.53 1.03 -14.32
CA GLU A 24 -13.60 0.39 -15.64
C GLU A 24 -13.64 -1.14 -15.57
N LEU A 25 -13.00 -1.73 -14.56
CA LEU A 25 -13.04 -3.17 -14.29
C LEU A 25 -14.34 -3.62 -13.60
N GLY A 26 -15.25 -2.70 -13.29
CA GLY A 26 -16.57 -3.02 -12.73
C GLY A 26 -16.70 -2.85 -11.21
N ALA A 27 -15.74 -2.22 -10.54
CA ALA A 27 -15.91 -1.85 -9.15
C ALA A 27 -17.01 -0.78 -9.02
N HIS A 28 -17.91 -0.94 -8.05
CA HIS A 28 -18.95 0.06 -7.80
C HIS A 28 -18.39 1.37 -7.25
N GLN A 29 -17.34 1.28 -6.45
CA GLN A 29 -16.64 2.41 -5.88
C GLN A 29 -15.15 2.11 -5.78
N ALA A 30 -14.33 3.11 -6.06
CA ALA A 30 -12.89 3.08 -5.88
C ALA A 30 -12.45 4.43 -5.30
N VAL A 31 -11.71 4.41 -4.20
CA VAL A 31 -11.29 5.62 -3.47
C VAL A 31 -9.81 5.49 -3.13
N SER A 32 -9.02 6.49 -3.47
CA SER A 32 -7.62 6.58 -3.07
C SER A 32 -7.46 7.39 -1.79
N LEU A 33 -6.58 6.92 -0.90
CA LEU A 33 -6.20 7.63 0.31
C LEU A 33 -4.88 8.36 0.06
N ALA A 34 -4.92 9.68 0.01
CA ALA A 34 -3.75 10.54 -0.23
C ALA A 34 -2.86 10.60 1.02
N ILE A 35 -2.23 9.48 1.36
CA ILE A 35 -1.35 9.36 2.52
C ILE A 35 0.08 9.70 2.09
N SER A 36 0.55 10.88 2.47
CA SER A 36 1.90 11.37 2.19
C SER A 36 2.76 11.58 3.44
N SER A 37 2.17 11.43 4.61
CA SER A 37 2.83 11.53 5.91
C SER A 37 2.31 10.48 6.89
N ARG A 38 3.03 10.28 7.99
CA ARG A 38 2.58 9.39 9.08
C ARG A 38 1.33 9.94 9.77
N ASP A 39 1.17 11.26 9.82
CA ASP A 39 -0.04 11.89 10.37
C ASP A 39 -1.26 11.59 9.49
N ASP A 40 -1.13 11.62 8.17
CA ASP A 40 -2.19 11.18 7.26
C ASP A 40 -2.59 9.73 7.51
N ALA A 41 -1.61 8.86 7.80
CA ALA A 41 -1.83 7.45 8.10
C ALA A 41 -2.47 7.18 9.48
N ALA A 42 -2.82 8.22 10.22
CA ALA A 42 -3.57 8.17 11.47
C ALA A 42 -4.93 8.89 11.38
N ARG A 43 -5.30 9.41 10.22
CA ARG A 43 -6.54 10.17 10.04
C ARG A 43 -7.77 9.29 10.24
N ALA A 44 -8.71 9.78 11.03
CA ALA A 44 -9.95 9.06 11.34
C ALA A 44 -10.82 8.80 10.10
N ASP A 45 -10.93 9.78 9.19
CA ASP A 45 -11.69 9.64 7.95
C ASP A 45 -11.12 8.55 7.02
N TYR A 46 -9.79 8.41 6.95
CA TYR A 46 -9.16 7.33 6.18
C TYR A 46 -9.38 5.96 6.82
N LEU A 47 -9.37 5.88 8.15
CA LEU A 47 -9.68 4.64 8.87
C LEU A 47 -11.15 4.23 8.67
N GLU A 48 -12.08 5.18 8.64
CA GLU A 48 -13.49 4.94 8.34
C GLU A 48 -13.69 4.42 6.91
N LEU A 49 -13.00 4.99 5.93
CA LEU A 49 -13.01 4.49 4.54
C LEU A 49 -12.47 3.07 4.43
N LEU A 50 -11.37 2.77 5.13
CA LEU A 50 -10.81 1.42 5.17
C LEU A 50 -11.80 0.39 5.74
N GLN A 51 -12.58 0.74 6.76
CA GLN A 51 -13.58 -0.16 7.34
C GLN A 51 -14.69 -0.55 6.33
N GLN A 52 -14.92 0.26 5.31
CA GLN A 52 -15.91 0.01 4.26
C GLN A 52 -15.32 -0.77 3.07
N ALA A 53 -14.02 -1.00 3.05
CA ALA A 53 -13.34 -1.67 1.94
C ALA A 53 -13.75 -3.14 1.83
N THR A 54 -14.02 -3.58 0.62
CA THR A 54 -14.13 -5.00 0.25
C THR A 54 -12.85 -5.52 -0.41
N GLY A 55 -11.96 -4.61 -0.81
CA GLY A 55 -10.62 -4.87 -1.29
C GLY A 55 -9.73 -3.66 -1.08
N ILE A 56 -8.45 -3.91 -0.85
CA ILE A 56 -7.41 -2.89 -0.67
C ILE A 56 -6.32 -3.14 -1.69
N PHE A 57 -5.94 -2.09 -2.42
CA PHE A 57 -4.88 -2.15 -3.42
C PHE A 57 -3.76 -1.18 -3.10
N ILE A 58 -2.53 -1.69 -2.99
CA ILE A 58 -1.34 -0.89 -2.70
C ILE A 58 -0.52 -0.75 -3.99
N THR A 59 -0.31 0.49 -4.42
CA THR A 59 0.34 0.76 -5.71
C THR A 59 1.85 0.61 -5.65
N GLY A 60 2.47 0.57 -6.82
CA GLY A 60 3.91 0.59 -6.99
C GLY A 60 4.54 1.95 -6.74
N GLY A 61 5.86 1.94 -6.67
CA GLY A 61 6.71 3.10 -6.42
C GLY A 61 7.92 2.70 -5.59
N ASN A 62 8.25 3.46 -4.56
CA ASN A 62 9.36 3.17 -3.66
C ASN A 62 8.87 2.48 -2.38
N GLN A 63 9.31 1.24 -2.14
CA GLN A 63 8.90 0.46 -0.97
C GLN A 63 9.41 1.01 0.35
N LEU A 64 10.60 1.64 0.39
CA LEU A 64 11.10 2.28 1.61
C LEU A 64 10.28 3.51 1.97
N ARG A 65 9.89 4.32 0.98
CA ARG A 65 8.95 5.43 1.19
C ARG A 65 7.64 4.91 1.78
N LEU A 66 7.08 3.86 1.19
CA LEU A 66 5.83 3.26 1.63
C LEU A 66 5.92 2.77 3.07
N SER A 67 6.93 1.94 3.39
CA SER A 67 7.11 1.41 4.75
C SER A 67 7.41 2.49 5.79
N THR A 68 8.18 3.52 5.42
CA THR A 68 8.49 4.64 6.32
C THR A 68 7.23 5.44 6.69
N ILE A 69 6.34 5.67 5.72
CA ILE A 69 5.13 6.46 5.94
C ILE A 69 4.06 5.66 6.65
N ILE A 70 3.75 4.43 6.21
CA ILE A 70 2.63 3.67 6.76
C ILE A 70 3.00 2.63 7.81
N GLY A 71 4.26 2.18 7.86
CA GLY A 71 4.69 1.12 8.78
C GLY A 71 4.38 1.43 10.25
N GLY A 72 3.70 0.52 10.94
CA GLY A 72 3.33 0.66 12.36
C GLY A 72 2.26 1.71 12.64
N THR A 73 1.69 2.37 11.63
CA THR A 73 0.62 3.37 11.81
C THR A 73 -0.76 2.72 11.99
N PRO A 74 -1.78 3.48 12.42
CA PRO A 74 -3.17 3.00 12.48
C PRO A 74 -3.68 2.45 11.15
N VAL A 75 -3.32 3.06 10.01
CA VAL A 75 -3.68 2.54 8.67
C VAL A 75 -3.07 1.16 8.42
N ALA A 76 -1.78 0.95 8.69
CA ALA A 76 -1.15 -0.36 8.52
C ALA A 76 -1.81 -1.41 9.42
N GLN A 77 -2.11 -1.07 10.67
CA GLN A 77 -2.80 -1.96 11.61
C GLN A 77 -4.22 -2.31 11.11
N ALA A 78 -4.94 -1.32 10.57
CA ALA A 78 -6.27 -1.52 10.00
C ALA A 78 -6.22 -2.46 8.79
N ILE A 79 -5.27 -2.27 7.86
CA ILE A 79 -5.08 -3.15 6.71
C ILE A 79 -4.85 -4.61 7.16
N ARG A 80 -3.97 -4.84 8.13
CA ARG A 80 -3.72 -6.18 8.67
C ARG A 80 -4.95 -6.82 9.30
N LYS A 81 -5.70 -6.06 10.10
CA LYS A 81 -6.93 -6.54 10.73
C LYS A 81 -8.00 -6.89 9.70
N LEU A 82 -8.18 -6.04 8.69
CA LEU A 82 -9.14 -6.27 7.62
C LEU A 82 -8.77 -7.49 6.79
N ASN A 83 -7.49 -7.67 6.47
CA ASN A 83 -7.01 -8.86 5.76
C ASN A 83 -7.26 -10.14 6.58
N ALA A 84 -6.97 -10.12 7.88
CA ALA A 84 -7.26 -11.24 8.78
C ALA A 84 -8.78 -11.54 8.88
N ALA A 85 -9.63 -10.54 8.68
CA ALA A 85 -11.09 -10.67 8.65
C ALA A 85 -11.63 -11.08 7.26
N GLY A 86 -10.77 -11.28 6.26
CA GLY A 86 -11.15 -11.78 4.93
C GLY A 86 -11.22 -10.71 3.83
N VAL A 87 -10.88 -9.46 4.11
CA VAL A 87 -10.74 -8.43 3.07
C VAL A 87 -9.49 -8.71 2.23
N HIS A 88 -9.65 -8.77 0.92
CA HIS A 88 -8.53 -9.01 0.02
C HIS A 88 -7.59 -7.81 -0.02
N VAL A 89 -6.30 -8.06 0.18
CA VAL A 89 -5.24 -7.08 0.01
C VAL A 89 -4.36 -7.51 -1.16
N ALA A 90 -4.20 -6.62 -2.11
CA ALA A 90 -3.37 -6.84 -3.29
C ALA A 90 -2.43 -5.66 -3.50
N GLY A 91 -1.38 -5.87 -4.25
CA GLY A 91 -0.43 -4.79 -4.56
C GLY A 91 0.46 -5.16 -5.72
N THR A 92 1.05 -4.14 -6.31
CA THR A 92 2.00 -4.28 -7.40
C THR A 92 3.35 -3.68 -7.02
N SER A 93 4.46 -4.30 -7.45
CA SER A 93 5.82 -3.80 -7.20
C SER A 93 6.08 -3.53 -5.71
N ALA A 94 6.33 -2.28 -5.32
CA ALA A 94 6.51 -1.87 -3.92
C ALA A 94 5.31 -2.24 -3.04
N GLY A 95 4.09 -2.13 -3.56
CA GLY A 95 2.87 -2.55 -2.86
C GLY A 95 2.80 -4.05 -2.61
N ALA A 96 3.36 -4.85 -3.50
CA ALA A 96 3.52 -6.30 -3.27
C ALA A 96 4.66 -6.58 -2.27
N ALA A 97 5.76 -5.85 -2.38
CA ALA A 97 6.94 -6.04 -1.54
C ALA A 97 6.66 -5.78 -0.05
N ILE A 98 5.75 -4.85 0.28
CA ILE A 98 5.45 -4.47 1.67
C ILE A 98 4.57 -5.50 2.40
N MET A 99 3.84 -6.36 1.69
CA MET A 99 2.85 -7.27 2.32
C MET A 99 3.45 -8.28 3.30
N PRO A 100 4.63 -8.88 3.07
CA PRO A 100 5.24 -9.78 4.05
C PRO A 100 5.70 -9.03 5.30
N GLU A 101 5.82 -9.76 6.40
CA GLU A 101 6.40 -9.25 7.65
C GLU A 101 7.84 -8.71 7.46
N HIS A 102 8.60 -9.37 6.59
CA HIS A 102 9.96 -8.95 6.21
C HIS A 102 9.98 -8.59 4.72
N MET A 103 10.18 -7.32 4.44
CA MET A 103 10.18 -6.78 3.10
C MET A 103 11.61 -6.74 2.54
N ILE A 104 11.77 -7.14 1.26
CA ILE A 104 13.00 -6.85 0.52
C ILE A 104 13.01 -5.36 0.18
N ALA A 105 13.94 -4.62 0.81
CA ALA A 105 14.03 -3.17 0.64
C ALA A 105 14.88 -2.77 -0.57
N GLY A 106 15.82 -3.60 -0.96
CA GLY A 106 16.72 -3.36 -2.09
C GLY A 106 17.97 -4.24 -2.06
N GLY A 107 18.85 -3.98 -2.98
CA GLY A 107 20.15 -4.63 -3.07
C GLY A 107 21.13 -3.73 -3.83
N PRO A 108 22.44 -4.07 -3.87
CA PRO A 108 23.47 -3.21 -4.45
C PRO A 108 23.30 -2.93 -5.95
N THR A 109 22.61 -3.79 -6.70
CA THR A 109 22.48 -3.73 -8.16
C THR A 109 21.03 -3.90 -8.64
N GLY A 110 20.06 -3.31 -7.95
CA GLY A 110 18.68 -3.27 -8.41
C GLY A 110 17.75 -4.31 -7.78
N ALA A 111 16.68 -4.67 -8.48
CA ALA A 111 15.55 -5.42 -7.92
C ALA A 111 15.77 -6.93 -7.81
N LEU A 112 16.81 -7.48 -8.40
CA LEU A 112 17.09 -8.92 -8.36
C LEU A 112 18.10 -9.27 -7.27
N PRO A 113 17.91 -10.38 -6.55
CA PRO A 113 18.92 -10.91 -5.63
C PRO A 113 20.20 -11.24 -6.39
N ASN A 114 21.35 -10.92 -5.78
CA ASN A 114 22.66 -11.23 -6.34
C ASN A 114 23.59 -11.72 -5.23
N GLU A 115 24.85 -12.05 -5.59
CA GLU A 115 25.84 -12.55 -4.63
C GLU A 115 26.22 -11.54 -3.55
N GLN A 116 25.93 -10.26 -3.72
CA GLN A 116 26.16 -9.20 -2.74
C GLN A 116 25.00 -9.09 -1.72
N GLY A 117 23.95 -9.91 -1.89
CA GLY A 117 22.85 -10.01 -0.97
C GLY A 117 21.72 -9.00 -1.20
N VAL A 118 20.77 -9.03 -0.28
CA VAL A 118 19.61 -8.14 -0.25
C VAL A 118 19.49 -7.46 1.11
N THR A 119 18.93 -6.26 1.11
CA THR A 119 18.61 -5.53 2.33
C THR A 119 17.14 -5.77 2.69
N PHE A 120 16.90 -6.06 3.96
CA PHE A 120 15.54 -6.24 4.50
C PHE A 120 15.11 -5.04 5.33
N ALA A 121 13.80 -4.80 5.35
CA ALA A 121 13.13 -3.83 6.20
C ALA A 121 11.80 -4.42 6.70
N PRO A 122 11.20 -3.87 7.77
CA PRO A 122 9.85 -4.26 8.16
C PRO A 122 8.84 -3.98 7.04
N GLY A 123 7.95 -4.95 6.80
CA GLY A 123 6.78 -4.79 5.95
C GLY A 123 5.54 -4.35 6.74
N LEU A 124 4.37 -4.77 6.30
CA LEU A 124 3.10 -4.55 7.00
C LEU A 124 2.94 -5.47 8.20
#